data_c5b3b8e4bdb55d289c270a83ed7270ee
#
_entry.id   c5b3b8e4bdb55d289c270a83ed7270ee
#
_cell.length_a   1.000
_cell.length_b   1.000
_cell.length_c   1.000
_cell.angle_alpha   90.00
_cell.angle_beta   90.00
_cell.angle_gamma   90.00
#
_symmetry.space_group_name_H-M   'P 1'
#
loop_
_entity.id
_entity.type
_entity.pdbx_description
1 polymer ?
#
loop_
_entity_poly.entity_id
_entity_poly.type
_entity_poly.pdbx_seq_one_letter_code
_entity_poly.pdbx_strand_id
1 'polypeptide(L)'
;MATERTFIAIKPDGVQRGLVGEILGRFETKGFKLVGLKQITPSRDLAEQHYGVHKERPFFAGLVDFITSGPVVAMVWEGDGVIASARKLIGATKPLEAEPGTIRGDLAVNIGRNVIHGSDAAETAQFEIGLWFQSSELNDWSPSDQAWRVEG
;
A
#
# COMPACT_ATOMS: atom_id res chain seq x y z
N MET A 1 -18.19 -11.95 -5.22
CA MET A 1 -16.78 -11.64 -5.41
C MET A 1 -15.96 -12.37 -4.37
N ALA A 2 -14.78 -12.82 -4.79
CA ALA A 2 -13.88 -13.50 -3.87
C ALA A 2 -13.19 -12.50 -2.95
N THR A 3 -12.98 -12.90 -1.70
CA THR A 3 -12.20 -12.13 -0.74
C THR A 3 -10.73 -12.18 -1.15
N GLU A 4 -10.08 -11.03 -1.18
CA GLU A 4 -8.70 -10.86 -1.58
C GLU A 4 -7.93 -10.14 -0.49
N ARG A 5 -6.61 -10.19 -0.58
CA ARG A 5 -5.70 -9.36 0.20
C ARG A 5 -4.81 -8.56 -0.73
N THR A 6 -4.49 -7.35 -0.34
CA THR A 6 -3.57 -6.49 -1.09
C THR A 6 -2.51 -5.90 -0.17
N PHE A 7 -1.34 -5.60 -0.74
CA PHE A 7 -0.27 -4.95 -0.03
C PHE A 7 -0.30 -3.45 -0.33
N ILE A 8 -0.27 -2.65 0.72
CA ILE A 8 -0.24 -1.19 0.63
C ILE A 8 0.93 -0.70 1.48
N ALA A 9 1.70 0.25 0.96
CA ALA A 9 2.80 0.84 1.70
C ALA A 9 2.73 2.36 1.62
N ILE A 10 2.80 3.01 2.78
CA ILE A 10 2.98 4.46 2.83
C ILE A 10 4.47 4.69 2.76
N LYS A 11 4.91 5.38 1.70
CA LYS A 11 6.32 5.60 1.39
C LYS A 11 6.94 6.60 2.37
N PRO A 12 8.28 6.73 2.40
CA PRO A 12 8.94 7.62 3.34
C PRO A 12 8.42 9.08 3.30
N ASP A 13 8.07 9.60 2.13
CA ASP A 13 7.52 10.95 2.01
C ASP A 13 6.17 11.09 2.71
N GLY A 14 5.30 10.09 2.60
CA GLY A 14 4.02 10.09 3.32
C GLY A 14 4.20 10.03 4.83
N VAL A 15 5.16 9.23 5.30
CA VAL A 15 5.48 9.14 6.73
C VAL A 15 6.07 10.46 7.23
N GLN A 16 7.05 11.01 6.52
CA GLN A 16 7.68 12.27 6.90
C GLN A 16 6.71 13.45 6.94
N ARG A 17 5.73 13.45 6.05
CA ARG A 17 4.72 14.51 6.00
C ARG A 17 3.59 14.31 7.02
N GLY A 18 3.63 13.26 7.83
CA GLY A 18 2.61 13.02 8.84
C GLY A 18 1.27 12.59 8.27
N LEU A 19 1.26 11.90 7.13
CA LEU A 19 0.04 11.50 6.43
C LEU A 19 -0.42 10.07 6.75
N VAL A 20 0.25 9.38 7.67
CA VAL A 20 -0.07 7.97 7.99
C VAL A 20 -1.53 7.81 8.40
N GLY A 21 -1.98 8.64 9.34
CA GLY A 21 -3.36 8.55 9.85
C GLY A 21 -4.39 8.83 8.77
N GLU A 22 -4.18 9.85 7.95
CA GLU A 22 -5.08 10.21 6.86
C GLU A 22 -5.18 9.09 5.82
N ILE A 23 -4.04 8.55 5.42
CA ILE A 23 -4.00 7.52 4.38
C ILE A 23 -4.60 6.21 4.90
N LEU A 24 -4.16 5.74 6.06
CA LEU A 24 -4.69 4.52 6.68
C LEU A 24 -6.19 4.65 6.89
N GLY A 25 -6.63 5.81 7.38
CA GLY A 25 -8.04 6.09 7.64
C GLY A 25 -8.92 5.96 6.42
N ARG A 26 -8.41 6.27 5.23
CA ARG A 26 -9.20 6.15 3.99
C ARG A 26 -9.56 4.70 3.68
N PHE A 27 -8.65 3.76 3.91
CA PHE A 27 -8.92 2.34 3.73
C PHE A 27 -9.86 1.82 4.82
N GLU A 28 -9.64 2.23 6.05
CA GLU A 28 -10.46 1.81 7.19
C GLU A 28 -11.87 2.35 7.07
N THR A 29 -12.03 3.61 6.74
CA THR A 29 -13.35 4.25 6.55
C THR A 29 -14.09 3.62 5.38
N LYS A 30 -13.39 3.22 4.32
CA LYS A 30 -14.01 2.54 3.19
C LYS A 30 -14.66 1.23 3.61
N GLY A 31 -14.13 0.56 4.63
CA GLY A 31 -14.71 -0.66 5.16
C GLY A 31 -13.90 -1.93 4.93
N PHE A 32 -12.67 -1.81 4.45
CA PHE A 32 -11.79 -2.97 4.33
C PHE A 32 -11.22 -3.35 5.68
N LYS A 33 -10.77 -4.60 5.81
CA LYS A 33 -10.24 -5.15 7.04
C LYS A 33 -8.71 -5.09 7.04
N LEU A 34 -8.16 -4.48 8.09
CA LEU A 34 -6.70 -4.42 8.27
C LEU A 34 -6.23 -5.73 8.89
N VAL A 35 -5.39 -6.48 8.17
CA VAL A 35 -4.87 -7.76 8.64
C VAL A 35 -3.38 -7.75 8.96
N GLY A 36 -2.65 -6.74 8.49
CA GLY A 36 -1.23 -6.57 8.82
C GLY A 36 -0.86 -5.11 8.81
N LEU A 37 -0.02 -4.72 9.76
CA LEU A 37 0.41 -3.32 9.92
C LEU A 37 1.74 -3.28 10.64
N LYS A 38 2.73 -2.63 10.02
CA LYS A 38 4.00 -2.36 10.71
C LYS A 38 4.73 -1.18 10.10
N GLN A 39 5.54 -0.52 10.92
CA GLN A 39 6.41 0.55 10.46
C GLN A 39 7.85 0.07 10.51
N ILE A 40 8.52 0.08 9.39
CA ILE A 40 9.93 -0.32 9.29
C ILE A 40 10.67 0.58 8.32
N THR A 41 11.98 0.71 8.52
CA THR A 41 12.87 1.22 7.49
C THR A 41 13.36 -0.01 6.72
N PRO A 42 12.93 -0.20 5.47
CA PRO A 42 13.27 -1.43 4.77
C PRO A 42 14.77 -1.53 4.54
N SER A 43 15.30 -2.76 4.58
CA SER A 43 16.68 -3.02 4.21
C SER A 43 16.84 -2.82 2.71
N ARG A 44 18.09 -2.61 2.29
CA ARG A 44 18.39 -2.49 0.86
C ARG A 44 18.00 -3.78 0.12
N ASP A 45 18.24 -4.93 0.72
CA ASP A 45 17.89 -6.22 0.12
C ASP A 45 16.37 -6.34 -0.09
N LEU A 46 15.57 -5.98 0.90
CA LEU A 46 14.11 -5.98 0.78
C LEU A 46 13.66 -5.05 -0.35
N ALA A 47 14.21 -3.85 -0.39
CA ALA A 47 13.87 -2.87 -1.41
C ALA A 47 14.23 -3.35 -2.82
N GLU A 48 15.39 -3.97 -2.97
CA GLU A 48 15.84 -4.50 -4.26
C GLU A 48 14.93 -5.63 -4.74
N GLN A 49 14.47 -6.48 -3.84
CA GLN A 49 13.53 -7.53 -4.19
C GLN A 49 12.16 -6.96 -4.55
N HIS A 50 11.71 -5.95 -3.80
CA HIS A 50 10.43 -5.29 -4.06
C HIS A 50 10.38 -4.67 -5.47
N TYR A 51 11.46 -4.02 -5.87
CA TYR A 51 11.57 -3.39 -7.18
C TYR A 51 12.25 -4.29 -8.23
N GLY A 52 12.33 -5.59 -7.97
CA GLY A 52 13.07 -6.52 -8.82
C GLY A 52 12.68 -6.51 -10.30
N VAL A 53 11.40 -6.23 -10.62
CA VAL A 53 10.94 -6.12 -12.00
C VAL A 53 11.57 -4.94 -12.75
N HIS A 54 12.14 -3.97 -12.01
CA HIS A 54 12.79 -2.79 -12.58
C HIS A 54 14.30 -2.85 -12.51
N LYS A 55 14.88 -4.01 -12.16
CA LYS A 55 16.31 -4.17 -11.87
C LYS A 55 17.21 -3.63 -12.98
N GLU A 56 16.80 -3.80 -14.23
CA GLU A 56 17.58 -3.34 -15.40
C GLU A 56 17.27 -1.91 -15.82
N ARG A 57 16.36 -1.23 -15.12
CA ARG A 57 15.97 0.13 -15.46
C ARG A 57 16.91 1.17 -14.84
N PRO A 58 17.18 2.28 -15.54
CA PRO A 58 18.07 3.32 -14.99
C PRO A 58 17.56 3.96 -13.70
N PHE A 59 16.25 3.95 -13.46
CA PHE A 59 15.65 4.53 -12.25
C PHE A 59 15.65 3.56 -11.05
N PHE A 60 16.11 2.31 -11.22
CA PHE A 60 16.08 1.31 -10.16
C PHE A 60 16.83 1.76 -8.89
N ALA A 61 18.06 2.23 -9.06
CA ALA A 61 18.88 2.68 -7.91
C ALA A 61 18.18 3.82 -7.14
N GLY A 62 17.56 4.75 -7.85
CA GLY A 62 16.85 5.86 -7.23
C GLY A 62 15.63 5.41 -6.43
N LEU A 63 14.89 4.43 -6.96
CA LEU A 63 13.75 3.84 -6.23
C LEU A 63 14.20 3.17 -4.94
N VAL A 64 15.27 2.39 -5.00
CA VAL A 64 15.82 1.70 -3.83
C VAL A 64 16.34 2.71 -2.81
N ASP A 65 17.09 3.72 -3.25
CA ASP A 65 17.60 4.76 -2.38
C ASP A 65 16.45 5.49 -1.67
N PHE A 66 15.39 5.81 -2.39
CA PHE A 66 14.26 6.52 -1.82
C PHE A 66 13.51 5.69 -0.78
N ILE A 67 13.15 4.44 -1.12
CA ILE A 67 12.33 3.61 -0.22
C ILE A 67 13.10 3.23 1.06
N THR A 68 14.43 3.21 1.01
CA THR A 68 15.28 2.91 2.17
C THR A 68 15.67 4.15 2.97
N SER A 69 15.25 5.34 2.53
CA SER A 69 15.69 6.61 3.13
C SER A 69 15.03 6.93 4.47
N GLY A 70 13.99 6.21 4.85
CA GLY A 70 13.29 6.43 6.10
C GLY A 70 12.21 5.39 6.34
N PRO A 71 11.43 5.54 7.43
CA PRO A 71 10.38 4.58 7.74
C PRO A 71 9.29 4.52 6.67
N VAL A 72 8.79 3.30 6.46
CA VAL A 72 7.66 2.97 5.61
C VAL A 72 6.61 2.33 6.49
N VAL A 73 5.34 2.63 6.26
CA VAL A 73 4.25 1.92 6.93
C VAL A 73 3.69 0.89 5.95
N ALA A 74 3.94 -0.38 6.25
CA ALA A 74 3.50 -1.50 5.43
C ALA A 74 2.20 -2.06 5.98
N MET A 75 1.25 -2.35 5.08
CA MET A 75 -0.09 -2.79 5.46
C MET A 75 -0.57 -3.91 4.55
N VAL A 76 -1.44 -4.76 5.10
CA VAL A 76 -2.20 -5.73 4.32
C VAL A 76 -3.68 -5.50 4.60
N TRP A 77 -4.45 -5.25 3.57
CA TRP A 77 -5.90 -5.03 3.65
C TRP A 77 -6.62 -6.17 2.97
N GLU A 78 -7.75 -6.58 3.53
CA GLU A 78 -8.55 -7.68 3.03
C GLU A 78 -9.98 -7.22 2.74
N GLY A 79 -10.54 -7.71 1.65
CA GLY A 79 -11.93 -7.44 1.29
C GLY A 79 -12.24 -7.93 -0.11
N ASP A 80 -13.51 -7.96 -0.46
CA ASP A 80 -13.95 -8.33 -1.79
C ASP A 80 -13.50 -7.26 -2.79
N GLY A 81 -12.73 -7.69 -3.80
CA GLY A 81 -12.24 -6.78 -4.82
C GLY A 81 -11.28 -5.72 -4.32
N VAL A 82 -10.61 -5.95 -3.18
CA VAL A 82 -9.77 -4.93 -2.53
C VAL A 82 -8.60 -4.48 -3.38
N ILE A 83 -8.06 -5.35 -4.24
CA ILE A 83 -6.89 -4.98 -5.06
C ILE A 83 -7.26 -3.83 -6.00
N ALA A 84 -8.31 -4.00 -6.79
CA ALA A 84 -8.77 -2.96 -7.73
C ALA A 84 -9.31 -1.73 -6.99
N SER A 85 -10.05 -1.94 -5.91
CA SER A 85 -10.62 -0.84 -5.14
C SER A 85 -9.54 0.01 -4.46
N ALA A 86 -8.52 -0.63 -3.92
CA ALA A 86 -7.38 0.09 -3.33
C ALA A 86 -6.68 0.96 -4.38
N ARG A 87 -6.49 0.43 -5.60
CA ARG A 87 -5.88 1.21 -6.68
C ARG A 87 -6.72 2.44 -7.02
N LYS A 88 -8.04 2.32 -7.00
CA LYS A 88 -8.94 3.47 -7.21
C LYS A 88 -8.81 4.51 -6.10
N LEU A 89 -8.70 4.06 -4.84
CA LEU A 89 -8.48 4.98 -3.72
C LEU A 89 -7.16 5.71 -3.83
N ILE A 90 -6.12 5.02 -4.29
CA ILE A 90 -4.78 5.59 -4.45
C ILE A 90 -4.77 6.64 -5.56
N GLY A 91 -5.39 6.33 -6.69
CA GLY A 91 -5.43 7.22 -7.84
C GLY A 91 -4.29 6.97 -8.83
N ALA A 92 -4.25 7.76 -9.89
CA ALA A 92 -3.25 7.63 -10.95
C ALA A 92 -1.83 7.74 -10.41
N THR A 93 -0.90 7.05 -11.06
CA THR A 93 0.52 7.05 -10.67
C THR A 93 1.12 8.46 -10.66
N LYS A 94 0.71 9.29 -11.62
CA LYS A 94 1.14 10.71 -11.66
C LYS A 94 0.14 11.54 -10.85
N PRO A 95 0.57 12.11 -9.70
CA PRO A 95 -0.36 12.83 -8.82
C PRO A 95 -1.16 13.95 -9.49
N LEU A 96 -0.55 14.69 -10.42
CA LEU A 96 -1.27 15.79 -11.08
C LEU A 96 -2.36 15.31 -12.05
N GLU A 97 -2.32 14.04 -12.43
CA GLU A 97 -3.36 13.41 -13.27
C GLU A 97 -4.37 12.62 -12.42
N ALA A 98 -4.09 12.47 -11.11
CA ALA A 98 -4.99 11.75 -10.22
C ALA A 98 -6.21 12.61 -9.89
N GLU A 99 -7.38 11.96 -9.87
CA GLU A 99 -8.62 12.66 -9.60
C GLU A 99 -8.68 13.16 -8.15
N PRO A 100 -9.27 14.34 -7.92
CA PRO A 100 -9.56 14.79 -6.54
C PRO A 100 -10.40 13.72 -5.82
N GLY A 101 -10.14 13.55 -4.53
CA GLY A 101 -10.77 12.49 -3.73
C GLY A 101 -9.92 11.24 -3.63
N THR A 102 -8.98 11.03 -4.55
CA THR A 102 -8.01 9.96 -4.43
C THR A 102 -6.86 10.40 -3.51
N ILE A 103 -6.13 9.43 -2.98
CA ILE A 103 -5.01 9.73 -2.07
C ILE A 103 -3.98 10.61 -2.78
N ARG A 104 -3.54 10.22 -3.97
CA ARG A 104 -2.55 11.00 -4.72
C ARG A 104 -3.11 12.33 -5.23
N GLY A 105 -4.38 12.34 -5.64
CA GLY A 105 -5.03 13.56 -6.10
C GLY A 105 -5.13 14.62 -5.01
N ASP A 106 -5.35 14.20 -3.78
CA ASP A 106 -5.50 15.11 -2.64
C ASP A 106 -4.17 15.44 -1.97
N LEU A 107 -3.21 14.51 -1.94
CA LEU A 107 -2.08 14.59 -1.03
C LEU A 107 -0.71 14.67 -1.71
N ALA A 108 -0.63 14.58 -3.04
CA ALA A 108 0.65 14.56 -3.74
C ALA A 108 0.63 15.44 -4.98
N VAL A 109 1.81 15.91 -5.40
CA VAL A 109 1.95 16.75 -6.59
C VAL A 109 3.08 16.32 -7.53
N ASN A 110 3.86 15.30 -7.16
CA ASN A 110 5.07 14.92 -7.90
C ASN A 110 5.17 13.40 -7.99
N ILE A 111 5.49 12.86 -9.16
CA ILE A 111 5.54 11.42 -9.38
C ILE A 111 6.62 10.72 -8.52
N GLY A 112 7.73 11.41 -8.26
CA GLY A 112 8.80 10.88 -7.41
C GLY A 112 8.47 10.95 -5.92
N ARG A 113 7.41 11.66 -5.56
CA ARG A 113 6.94 11.83 -4.18
C ARG A 113 5.44 11.62 -4.14
N ASN A 114 5.01 10.41 -4.53
CA ASN A 114 3.58 10.09 -4.67
C ASN A 114 2.99 9.30 -3.50
N VAL A 115 3.62 9.37 -2.37
CA VAL A 115 3.25 9.01 -0.99
C VAL A 115 2.89 7.55 -0.71
N ILE A 116 2.41 6.79 -1.68
CA ILE A 116 1.83 5.49 -1.42
C ILE A 116 2.10 4.51 -2.56
N HIS A 117 2.19 3.22 -2.21
CA HIS A 117 2.28 2.10 -3.14
C HIS A 117 1.13 1.14 -2.87
N GLY A 118 0.57 0.57 -3.92
CA GLY A 118 -0.40 -0.51 -3.82
C GLY A 118 -0.16 -1.55 -4.89
N SER A 119 -0.35 -2.82 -4.54
CA SER A 119 -0.23 -3.92 -5.50
C SER A 119 -1.21 -3.72 -6.65
N ASP A 120 -0.79 -4.06 -7.87
CA ASP A 120 -1.59 -3.82 -9.07
C ASP A 120 -2.38 -5.03 -9.55
N ALA A 121 -2.06 -6.22 -9.03
CA ALA A 121 -2.71 -7.47 -9.44
C ALA A 121 -2.59 -8.52 -8.32
N ALA A 122 -3.36 -9.60 -8.45
CA ALA A 122 -3.36 -10.67 -7.45
C ALA A 122 -1.98 -11.29 -7.26
N GLU A 123 -1.24 -11.52 -8.35
CA GLU A 123 0.10 -12.09 -8.28
C GLU A 123 1.08 -11.16 -7.58
N THR A 124 1.03 -9.88 -7.91
CA THR A 124 1.88 -8.86 -7.28
C THR A 124 1.56 -8.74 -5.80
N ALA A 125 0.27 -8.74 -5.46
CA ALA A 125 -0.17 -8.68 -4.06
C ALA A 125 0.39 -9.86 -3.26
N GLN A 126 0.26 -11.07 -3.77
CA GLN A 126 0.76 -12.27 -3.11
C GLN A 126 2.27 -12.20 -2.90
N PHE A 127 3.00 -11.81 -3.93
CA PHE A 127 4.45 -11.66 -3.85
C PHE A 127 4.85 -10.61 -2.82
N GLU A 128 4.25 -9.45 -2.86
CA GLU A 128 4.62 -8.34 -1.97
C GLU A 128 4.25 -8.63 -0.52
N ILE A 129 3.09 -9.22 -0.28
CA ILE A 129 2.71 -9.62 1.08
C ILE A 129 3.73 -10.61 1.64
N GLY A 130 4.10 -11.63 0.87
CA GLY A 130 5.07 -12.64 1.31
C GLY A 130 6.47 -12.07 1.50
N LEU A 131 6.82 -11.02 0.77
CA LEU A 131 8.13 -10.36 0.88
C LEU A 131 8.22 -9.48 2.13
N TRP A 132 7.16 -8.73 2.43
CA TRP A 132 7.17 -7.74 3.51
C TRP A 132 6.70 -8.29 4.86
N PHE A 133 5.90 -9.36 4.86
CA PHE A 133 5.30 -9.91 6.07
C PHE A 133 5.59 -11.39 6.23
N GLN A 134 5.80 -11.82 7.46
CA GLN A 134 5.74 -13.23 7.81
C GLN A 134 4.28 -13.58 8.09
N SER A 135 3.89 -14.83 7.87
CA SER A 135 2.50 -15.26 8.10
C SER A 135 2.05 -15.01 9.55
N SER A 136 2.98 -15.08 10.51
CA SER A 136 2.69 -14.80 11.92
C SER A 136 2.36 -13.34 12.19
N GLU A 137 2.68 -12.44 11.27
CA GLU A 137 2.40 -11.01 11.40
C GLU A 137 1.03 -10.62 10.84
N LEU A 138 0.33 -11.57 10.21
CA LEU A 138 -1.00 -11.35 9.65
C LEU A 138 -2.04 -11.93 10.59
N ASN A 139 -3.11 -11.17 10.83
CA ASN A 139 -4.16 -11.54 11.76
C ASN A 139 -5.40 -12.00 11.01
N ASP A 140 -5.87 -13.21 11.33
CA ASP A 140 -7.13 -13.72 10.80
C ASP A 140 -8.21 -13.43 11.84
N TRP A 141 -9.04 -12.43 11.56
CA TRP A 141 -10.04 -11.95 12.50
C TRP A 141 -11.23 -11.38 11.74
N SER A 142 -12.35 -11.19 12.44
CA SER A 142 -13.53 -10.56 11.86
C SER A 142 -13.93 -9.35 12.68
N PRO A 143 -14.17 -8.20 12.04
CA PRO A 143 -14.68 -7.03 12.74
C PRO A 143 -16.05 -7.34 13.39
N SER A 144 -16.30 -6.78 14.55
CA SER A 144 -17.56 -6.98 15.27
C SER A 144 -18.78 -6.46 14.48
N ASP A 145 -18.53 -5.52 13.56
CA ASP A 145 -19.57 -4.94 12.72
C ASP A 145 -19.57 -5.48 11.28
N GLN A 146 -18.98 -6.66 11.08
CA GLN A 146 -18.82 -7.24 9.74
C GLN A 146 -20.16 -7.31 8.97
N ALA A 147 -21.25 -7.67 9.66
CA ALA A 147 -22.56 -7.78 9.05
C ALA A 147 -23.08 -6.43 8.54
N TRP A 148 -22.55 -5.33 9.07
CA TRP A 148 -22.90 -3.98 8.65
C TRP A 148 -22.01 -3.43 7.55
N ARG A 149 -20.94 -4.15 7.22
CA ARG A 149 -20.02 -3.79 6.13
C ARG A 149 -20.29 -4.58 4.87
N VAL A 150 -20.64 -5.86 5.03
CA VAL A 150 -20.80 -6.80 3.93
C VAL A 150 -22.01 -7.69 4.22
N GLU A 151 -22.87 -7.87 3.20
CA GLU A 151 -24.01 -8.77 3.26
C GLU A 151 -23.54 -10.22 3.13
N GLY A 152 -24.14 -11.08 3.91
CA GLY A 152 -23.90 -12.49 3.80
C GLY A 152 -22.81 -13.06 4.63
#